data_406caa4f61c19ccdaced334f346cb7db
#
_entry.id   406caa4f61c19ccdaced334f346cb7db
#
_cell.length_a   1.000
_cell.length_b   1.000
_cell.length_c   1.000
_cell.angle_alpha   90.00
_cell.angle_beta   90.00
_cell.angle_gamma   90.00
#
_symmetry.space_group_name_H-M   'P 1'
#
loop_
_entity.id
_entity.type
_entity.pdbx_description
1 polymer ?
#
loop_
_entity_poly.entity_id
_entity_poly.type
_entity_poly.pdbx_seq_one_letter_code
_entity_poly.pdbx_strand_id
1 'polypeptide(L)'
;MLTAITRKVNAGMGNCELTFLPRVRIDVDLAVQQHQQYESVLSSLGCNIVSVPTGPGLADSVFIEDSAIVLDEVAVMCRPGAESRRAEVEGVGDVLQKYRTLASIRSPGTLDGGDLLRIGNVIYAGLSTRSNGSGIDQLRGIVTDYGYSVVMVETAKCLHLKSGVSEVAPDTLLINPDWMSKSVFDNYELIEVDKEEQHAANALRVGQNVIYPSSFPRTMDKLLQRSINVTPVDVSELQKAEGGVTCCSLVLTSE
;
A
#
# COMPACT_ATOMS: atom_id res chain seq x y z
N MET A 1 -4.72 -7.77 -18.86
CA MET A 1 -5.78 -6.94 -18.23
C MET A 1 -5.32 -6.54 -16.83
N LEU A 2 -5.70 -5.34 -16.30
CA LEU A 2 -5.43 -5.01 -14.90
C LEU A 2 -6.53 -5.57 -14.01
N THR A 3 -6.15 -6.14 -12.88
CA THR A 3 -7.08 -6.60 -11.82
C THR A 3 -6.70 -5.91 -10.52
N ALA A 4 -7.68 -5.35 -9.83
CA ALA A 4 -7.52 -4.81 -8.49
C ALA A 4 -8.30 -5.70 -7.50
N ILE A 5 -7.57 -6.34 -6.59
CA ILE A 5 -8.15 -7.11 -5.51
C ILE A 5 -8.38 -6.14 -4.35
N THR A 6 -9.61 -6.05 -3.88
CA THR A 6 -10.05 -5.16 -2.79
C THR A 6 -10.73 -5.96 -1.69
N ARG A 7 -10.95 -5.35 -0.55
CA ARG A 7 -11.79 -5.90 0.51
C ARG A 7 -12.67 -4.79 1.08
N LYS A 8 -13.94 -5.08 1.30
CA LYS A 8 -14.90 -4.10 1.83
C LYS A 8 -14.52 -3.63 3.22
N VAL A 9 -14.88 -2.39 3.53
CA VAL A 9 -14.75 -1.82 4.88
C VAL A 9 -15.50 -2.71 5.87
N ASN A 10 -14.82 -3.06 6.97
CA ASN A 10 -15.42 -3.83 8.06
C ASN A 10 -16.22 -2.92 8.99
N ALA A 11 -17.38 -3.38 9.46
CA ALA A 11 -18.19 -2.63 10.44
C ALA A 11 -17.45 -2.34 11.75
N GLY A 12 -16.43 -3.14 12.08
CA GLY A 12 -15.56 -2.95 13.24
C GLY A 12 -14.39 -1.99 13.03
N MET A 13 -14.29 -1.30 11.89
CA MET A 13 -13.16 -0.42 11.54
C MET A 13 -12.84 0.64 12.61
N GLY A 14 -13.81 1.07 13.40
CA GLY A 14 -13.57 1.97 14.53
C GLY A 14 -12.59 1.42 15.59
N ASN A 15 -12.34 0.11 15.60
CA ASN A 15 -11.38 -0.59 16.47
C ASN A 15 -10.06 -0.95 15.78
N CYS A 16 -9.74 -0.29 14.65
CA CYS A 16 -8.52 -0.52 13.91
C CYS A 16 -7.26 -0.37 14.77
N GLU A 17 -6.16 -0.98 14.34
CA GLU A 17 -4.83 -0.77 14.94
C GLU A 17 -4.32 0.63 14.61
N LEU A 18 -3.78 1.34 15.61
CA LEU A 18 -3.15 2.64 15.44
C LEU A 18 -1.78 2.65 16.11
N THR A 19 -0.81 3.24 15.47
CA THR A 19 0.57 3.33 15.95
C THR A 19 1.02 4.77 16.15
N PHE A 20 0.72 5.66 15.22
CA PHE A 20 1.21 7.05 15.19
C PHE A 20 0.10 8.08 15.40
N LEU A 21 -1.13 7.78 14.99
CA LEU A 21 -2.24 8.74 15.09
C LEU A 21 -3.07 8.52 16.37
N PRO A 22 -3.58 9.59 16.99
CA PRO A 22 -4.53 9.46 18.08
C PRO A 22 -5.85 8.86 17.55
N ARG A 23 -6.49 8.03 18.36
CA ARG A 23 -7.79 7.48 18.00
C ARG A 23 -8.85 8.57 17.95
N VAL A 24 -9.46 8.71 16.81
CA VAL A 24 -10.63 9.59 16.59
C VAL A 24 -11.79 8.75 16.06
N ARG A 25 -13.01 9.27 16.21
CA ARG A 25 -14.19 8.55 15.71
C ARG A 25 -14.14 8.45 14.17
N ILE A 26 -14.27 7.23 13.67
CA ILE A 26 -14.44 6.92 12.26
C ILE A 26 -15.93 6.81 11.96
N ASP A 27 -16.40 7.50 10.93
CA ASP A 27 -17.72 7.30 10.36
C ASP A 27 -17.65 6.13 9.38
N VAL A 28 -18.07 4.95 9.84
CA VAL A 28 -17.94 3.71 9.05
C VAL A 28 -18.82 3.75 7.80
N ASP A 29 -20.00 4.37 7.86
CA ASP A 29 -20.87 4.48 6.69
C ASP A 29 -20.25 5.39 5.62
N LEU A 30 -19.62 6.48 6.03
CA LEU A 30 -18.86 7.34 5.13
C LEU A 30 -17.61 6.62 4.58
N ALA A 31 -16.88 5.87 5.43
CA ALA A 31 -15.74 5.06 4.99
C ALA A 31 -16.15 4.04 3.90
N VAL A 32 -17.31 3.40 4.05
CA VAL A 32 -17.89 2.50 3.03
C VAL A 32 -18.14 3.24 1.72
N GLN A 33 -18.72 4.44 1.76
CA GLN A 33 -18.99 5.24 0.55
C GLN A 33 -17.67 5.68 -0.12
N GLN A 34 -16.69 6.13 0.66
CA GLN A 34 -15.37 6.52 0.15
C GLN A 34 -14.65 5.34 -0.51
N HIS A 35 -14.69 4.16 0.10
CA HIS A 35 -14.11 2.96 -0.47
C HIS A 35 -14.81 2.51 -1.76
N GLN A 36 -16.15 2.61 -1.83
CA GLN A 36 -16.90 2.34 -3.07
C GLN A 36 -16.53 3.31 -4.20
N GLN A 37 -16.34 4.60 -3.87
CA GLN A 37 -15.86 5.59 -4.83
C GLN A 37 -14.43 5.27 -5.31
N TYR A 38 -13.55 4.83 -4.41
CA TYR A 38 -12.20 4.37 -4.76
C TYR A 38 -12.24 3.17 -5.72
N GLU A 39 -13.08 2.15 -5.46
CA GLU A 39 -13.27 1.01 -6.37
C GLU A 39 -13.82 1.46 -7.74
N SER A 40 -14.74 2.44 -7.75
CA SER A 40 -15.28 3.01 -9.00
C SER A 40 -14.19 3.72 -9.82
N VAL A 41 -13.29 4.42 -9.17
CA VAL A 41 -12.12 5.05 -9.83
C VAL A 41 -11.18 3.98 -10.39
N LEU A 42 -10.83 2.95 -9.63
CA LEU A 42 -10.03 1.83 -10.14
C LEU A 42 -10.65 1.19 -11.39
N SER A 43 -11.98 0.97 -11.36
CA SER A 43 -12.73 0.43 -12.50
C SER A 43 -12.69 1.36 -13.71
N SER A 44 -12.85 2.67 -13.51
CA SER A 44 -12.78 3.67 -14.59
C SER A 44 -11.38 3.75 -15.24
N LEU A 45 -10.35 3.39 -14.50
CA LEU A 45 -8.96 3.28 -14.98
C LEU A 45 -8.64 1.91 -15.62
N GLY A 46 -9.67 1.07 -15.83
CA GLY A 46 -9.55 -0.19 -16.55
C GLY A 46 -9.22 -1.41 -15.68
N CYS A 47 -9.32 -1.29 -14.36
CA CYS A 47 -9.16 -2.44 -13.48
C CYS A 47 -10.44 -3.28 -13.38
N ASN A 48 -10.32 -4.59 -13.48
CA ASN A 48 -11.35 -5.53 -13.05
C ASN A 48 -11.30 -5.63 -11.51
N ILE A 49 -12.42 -5.36 -10.83
CA ILE A 49 -12.47 -5.40 -9.36
C ILE A 49 -12.83 -6.80 -8.88
N VAL A 50 -11.99 -7.35 -8.02
CA VAL A 50 -12.22 -8.63 -7.33
C VAL A 50 -12.25 -8.39 -5.83
N SER A 51 -13.43 -8.52 -5.23
CA SER A 51 -13.60 -8.27 -3.80
C SER A 51 -13.41 -9.54 -2.97
N VAL A 52 -12.51 -9.47 -1.97
CA VAL A 52 -12.33 -10.54 -0.98
C VAL A 52 -13.34 -10.35 0.16
N PRO A 53 -14.00 -11.41 0.63
CA PRO A 53 -14.90 -11.30 1.79
C PRO A 53 -14.19 -10.77 3.02
N THR A 54 -14.90 -9.95 3.81
CA THR A 54 -14.49 -9.58 5.17
C THR A 54 -15.22 -10.43 6.19
N GLY A 55 -14.72 -10.49 7.42
CA GLY A 55 -15.29 -11.29 8.50
C GLY A 55 -15.28 -10.57 9.86
N PRO A 56 -15.92 -11.15 10.88
CA PRO A 56 -15.92 -10.59 12.23
C PRO A 56 -14.50 -10.41 12.75
N GLY A 57 -14.25 -9.30 13.45
CA GLY A 57 -12.96 -9.02 14.09
C GLY A 57 -11.82 -8.60 13.15
N LEU A 58 -12.07 -8.46 11.85
CA LEU A 58 -11.08 -8.03 10.85
C LEU A 58 -11.17 -6.52 10.62
N ALA A 59 -10.91 -5.73 11.65
CA ALA A 59 -11.15 -4.28 11.66
C ALA A 59 -10.36 -3.53 10.56
N ASP A 60 -9.12 -3.95 10.31
CA ASP A 60 -8.20 -3.32 9.36
C ASP A 60 -8.20 -3.98 7.97
N SER A 61 -9.07 -4.97 7.75
CA SER A 61 -8.98 -5.82 6.55
C SER A 61 -9.25 -5.12 5.22
N VAL A 62 -9.80 -3.90 5.23
CA VAL A 62 -9.89 -3.03 4.04
C VAL A 62 -8.49 -2.68 3.51
N PHE A 63 -7.47 -2.63 4.38
CA PHE A 63 -6.08 -2.39 4.03
C PHE A 63 -5.41 -3.67 3.55
N ILE A 64 -5.97 -4.24 2.49
CA ILE A 64 -5.60 -5.54 1.92
C ILE A 64 -4.16 -5.58 1.42
N GLU A 65 -3.57 -4.43 1.12
CA GLU A 65 -2.18 -4.28 0.68
C GLU A 65 -1.20 -4.98 1.63
N ASP A 66 -1.46 -4.92 2.94
CA ASP A 66 -0.58 -5.51 3.96
C ASP A 66 -0.56 -7.04 3.95
N SER A 67 -1.48 -7.65 3.22
CA SER A 67 -1.60 -9.12 3.15
C SER A 67 -0.62 -9.78 2.19
N ALA A 68 -0.12 -9.07 1.17
CA ALA A 68 0.79 -9.66 0.16
C ALA A 68 1.53 -8.62 -0.66
N ILE A 69 2.68 -9.01 -1.24
CA ILE A 69 3.23 -8.36 -2.44
C ILE A 69 2.97 -9.25 -3.65
N VAL A 70 2.47 -8.65 -4.73
CA VAL A 70 2.17 -9.38 -5.97
C VAL A 70 3.16 -8.95 -7.05
N LEU A 71 3.98 -9.89 -7.48
CA LEU A 71 4.93 -9.74 -8.57
C LEU A 71 4.39 -10.38 -9.86
N ASP A 72 5.14 -10.33 -10.94
CA ASP A 72 4.66 -10.85 -12.22
C ASP A 72 4.60 -12.38 -12.20
N GLU A 73 5.48 -13.07 -11.45
CA GLU A 73 5.61 -14.52 -11.40
C GLU A 73 5.06 -15.13 -10.09
N VAL A 74 5.11 -14.38 -9.01
CA VAL A 74 4.84 -14.90 -7.66
C VAL A 74 4.09 -13.87 -6.82
N ALA A 75 3.19 -14.33 -5.96
CA ALA A 75 2.65 -13.52 -4.88
C ALA A 75 3.24 -14.03 -3.55
N VAL A 76 3.86 -13.14 -2.80
CA VAL A 76 4.41 -13.47 -1.48
C VAL A 76 3.41 -13.02 -0.42
N MET A 77 2.79 -13.99 0.24
CA MET A 77 1.88 -13.74 1.35
C MET A 77 2.67 -13.20 2.54
N CYS A 78 2.26 -12.06 3.01
CA CYS A 78 2.87 -11.40 4.16
C CYS A 78 2.49 -12.09 5.48
N ARG A 79 3.26 -11.83 6.51
CA ARG A 79 2.93 -12.16 7.89
C ARG A 79 2.92 -10.86 8.70
N PRO A 80 1.74 -10.27 8.90
CA PRO A 80 1.62 -8.96 9.54
C PRO A 80 2.33 -8.88 10.89
N GLY A 81 2.97 -7.72 11.12
CA GLY A 81 3.63 -7.42 12.38
C GLY A 81 2.65 -7.34 13.54
N ALA A 82 1.48 -6.74 13.34
CA ALA A 82 0.39 -6.75 14.29
C ALA A 82 -0.29 -8.12 14.32
N GLU A 83 -0.32 -8.76 15.52
CA GLU A 83 -0.90 -10.11 15.66
C GLU A 83 -2.39 -10.15 15.34
N SER A 84 -3.13 -9.11 15.72
CA SER A 84 -4.55 -8.93 15.45
C SER A 84 -4.89 -8.97 13.95
N ARG A 85 -3.94 -8.55 13.09
CA ARG A 85 -4.13 -8.48 11.65
C ARG A 85 -3.75 -9.77 10.90
N ARG A 86 -3.13 -10.75 11.57
CA ARG A 86 -2.66 -11.97 10.89
C ARG A 86 -3.78 -12.80 10.26
N ALA A 87 -4.98 -12.80 10.86
CA ALA A 87 -6.14 -13.46 10.29
C ALA A 87 -6.67 -12.78 9.01
N GLU A 88 -6.30 -11.53 8.76
CA GLU A 88 -6.71 -10.79 7.57
C GLU A 88 -6.09 -11.33 6.28
N VAL A 89 -4.94 -12.01 6.38
CA VAL A 89 -4.25 -12.63 5.25
C VAL A 89 -5.03 -13.83 4.69
N GLU A 90 -5.84 -14.47 5.53
CA GLU A 90 -6.70 -15.58 5.11
C GLU A 90 -7.72 -15.10 4.06
N GLY A 91 -7.99 -15.96 3.07
CA GLY A 91 -8.86 -15.66 1.93
C GLY A 91 -8.22 -14.78 0.85
N VAL A 92 -7.19 -13.98 1.15
CA VAL A 92 -6.44 -13.25 0.11
C VAL A 92 -5.63 -14.23 -0.74
N GLY A 93 -4.98 -15.22 -0.10
CA GLY A 93 -4.26 -16.29 -0.79
C GLY A 93 -5.16 -17.10 -1.73
N ASP A 94 -6.41 -17.40 -1.31
CA ASP A 94 -7.38 -18.14 -2.14
C ASP A 94 -7.75 -17.40 -3.44
N VAL A 95 -7.68 -16.09 -3.42
CA VAL A 95 -7.89 -15.27 -4.62
C VAL A 95 -6.61 -15.19 -5.43
N LEU A 96 -5.47 -14.88 -4.78
CA LEU A 96 -4.18 -14.69 -5.46
C LEU A 96 -3.65 -15.95 -6.15
N GLN A 97 -3.91 -17.16 -5.61
CA GLN A 97 -3.49 -18.41 -6.23
C GLN A 97 -4.09 -18.65 -7.64
N LYS A 98 -5.16 -17.93 -7.99
CA LYS A 98 -5.75 -17.97 -9.34
C LYS A 98 -4.91 -17.21 -10.38
N TYR A 99 -4.02 -16.36 -9.91
CA TYR A 99 -3.23 -15.46 -10.74
C TYR A 99 -1.73 -15.74 -10.64
N ARG A 100 -1.24 -16.21 -9.49
CA ARG A 100 0.20 -16.34 -9.20
C ARG A 100 0.48 -17.58 -8.35
N THR A 101 1.67 -18.15 -8.49
CA THR A 101 2.23 -19.06 -7.50
C THR A 101 2.38 -18.34 -6.17
N LEU A 102 2.04 -19.01 -5.06
CA LEU A 102 2.13 -18.42 -3.74
C LEU A 102 3.40 -18.84 -3.02
N ALA A 103 4.08 -17.88 -2.41
CA ALA A 103 5.08 -18.08 -1.36
C ALA A 103 4.61 -17.37 -0.08
N SER A 104 5.24 -17.61 1.07
CA SER A 104 4.77 -17.03 2.34
C SER A 104 5.92 -16.70 3.27
N ILE A 105 5.81 -15.57 3.95
CA ILE A 105 6.66 -15.20 5.08
C ILE A 105 6.24 -15.99 6.32
N ARG A 106 7.22 -16.56 7.01
CA ARG A 106 7.01 -17.42 8.19
C ARG A 106 7.68 -16.84 9.43
N SER A 107 7.19 -17.26 10.60
CA SER A 107 7.84 -16.93 11.89
C SER A 107 9.34 -17.33 11.86
N PRO A 108 10.24 -16.51 12.43
CA PRO A 108 10.01 -15.28 13.20
C PRO A 108 9.85 -14.02 12.33
N GLY A 109 9.90 -14.12 11.00
CA GLY A 109 9.73 -13.00 10.09
C GLY A 109 8.36 -12.34 10.25
N THR A 110 8.32 -11.01 10.18
CA THR A 110 7.12 -10.20 10.01
C THR A 110 7.33 -9.27 8.82
N LEU A 111 6.27 -9.04 8.06
CA LEU A 111 6.28 -8.21 6.87
C LEU A 111 4.86 -7.73 6.57
N ASP A 112 4.68 -6.42 6.43
CA ASP A 112 3.45 -5.80 5.94
C ASP A 112 3.67 -5.33 4.50
N GLY A 113 2.71 -5.53 3.61
CA GLY A 113 2.84 -5.12 2.20
C GLY A 113 2.96 -3.60 2.00
N GLY A 114 2.49 -2.80 2.97
CA GLY A 114 2.69 -1.36 3.00
C GLY A 114 4.16 -0.94 3.12
N ASP A 115 5.03 -1.82 3.62
CA ASP A 115 6.48 -1.63 3.68
C ASP A 115 7.20 -2.03 2.37
N LEU A 116 6.48 -2.47 1.33
CA LEU A 116 7.07 -2.98 0.10
C LEU A 116 6.75 -2.08 -1.10
N LEU A 117 7.73 -1.36 -1.61
CA LEU A 117 7.63 -0.56 -2.82
C LEU A 117 8.46 -1.20 -3.93
N ARG A 118 7.78 -1.73 -4.96
CA ARG A 118 8.41 -2.26 -6.17
C ARG A 118 8.56 -1.17 -7.21
N ILE A 119 9.78 -1.00 -7.75
CA ILE A 119 10.08 -0.15 -8.89
C ILE A 119 10.92 -0.99 -9.87
N GLY A 120 10.35 -1.35 -11.01
CA GLY A 120 10.99 -2.30 -11.92
C GLY A 120 11.31 -3.63 -11.22
N ASN A 121 12.58 -4.02 -11.20
CA ASN A 121 13.08 -5.24 -10.55
C ASN A 121 13.69 -4.99 -9.15
N VAL A 122 13.53 -3.79 -8.62
CA VAL A 122 13.98 -3.46 -7.26
C VAL A 122 12.78 -3.37 -6.33
N ILE A 123 12.85 -4.07 -5.21
CA ILE A 123 11.87 -3.99 -4.13
C ILE A 123 12.54 -3.27 -2.95
N TYR A 124 12.08 -2.07 -2.65
CA TYR A 124 12.43 -1.36 -1.43
C TYR A 124 11.58 -1.89 -0.30
N ALA A 125 12.22 -2.37 0.76
CA ALA A 125 11.56 -3.00 1.90
C ALA A 125 11.81 -2.21 3.19
N GLY A 126 10.78 -1.64 3.76
CA GLY A 126 10.84 -0.88 4.99
C GLY A 126 11.16 -1.76 6.21
N LEU A 127 12.18 -1.39 6.97
CA LEU A 127 12.41 -1.89 8.32
C LEU A 127 11.65 -0.99 9.28
N SER A 128 10.49 -1.45 9.74
CA SER A 128 9.53 -0.66 10.50
C SER A 128 9.13 -1.34 11.82
N THR A 129 8.15 -0.80 12.52
CA THR A 129 7.53 -1.48 13.66
C THR A 129 6.71 -2.71 13.25
N ARG A 130 6.37 -2.84 11.96
CA ARG A 130 5.55 -3.92 11.40
C ARG A 130 6.38 -4.97 10.66
N SER A 131 7.46 -4.56 10.02
CA SER A 131 8.33 -5.43 9.21
C SER A 131 9.71 -5.54 9.83
N ASN A 132 10.20 -6.76 10.04
CA ASN A 132 11.51 -7.01 10.64
C ASN A 132 12.53 -7.57 9.63
N GLY A 133 13.82 -7.54 10.00
CA GLY A 133 14.90 -8.03 9.15
C GLY A 133 14.73 -9.47 8.70
N SER A 134 14.20 -10.35 9.56
CA SER A 134 13.94 -11.75 9.18
C SER A 134 12.86 -11.88 8.11
N GLY A 135 11.81 -11.04 8.12
CA GLY A 135 10.80 -11.00 7.07
C GLY A 135 11.39 -10.52 5.74
N ILE A 136 12.20 -9.46 5.78
CA ILE A 136 12.88 -8.91 4.61
C ILE A 136 13.87 -9.93 4.01
N ASP A 137 14.62 -10.66 4.85
CA ASP A 137 15.56 -11.68 4.38
C ASP A 137 14.84 -12.88 3.74
N GLN A 138 13.70 -13.29 4.28
CA GLN A 138 12.85 -14.31 3.65
C GLN A 138 12.30 -13.83 2.30
N LEU A 139 11.80 -12.59 2.22
CA LEU A 139 11.37 -12.00 0.96
C LEU A 139 12.50 -12.04 -0.07
N ARG A 140 13.71 -11.58 0.31
CA ARG A 140 14.89 -11.59 -0.57
C ARG A 140 15.18 -12.99 -1.10
N GLY A 141 15.18 -14.01 -0.22
CA GLY A 141 15.40 -15.40 -0.63
C GLY A 141 14.37 -15.91 -1.61
N ILE A 142 13.10 -15.48 -1.48
CA ILE A 142 12.01 -15.90 -2.37
C ILE A 142 12.13 -15.22 -3.74
N VAL A 143 12.37 -13.90 -3.78
CA VAL A 143 12.21 -13.12 -5.02
C VAL A 143 13.47 -13.08 -5.89
N THR A 144 14.63 -13.45 -5.32
CA THR A 144 15.91 -13.48 -6.07
C THR A 144 15.86 -14.45 -7.25
N ASP A 145 15.20 -15.59 -7.09
CA ASP A 145 15.07 -16.60 -8.16
C ASP A 145 14.23 -16.10 -9.35
N TYR A 146 13.45 -15.02 -9.14
CA TYR A 146 12.66 -14.35 -10.18
C TYR A 146 13.34 -13.08 -10.72
N GLY A 147 14.59 -12.82 -10.33
CA GLY A 147 15.38 -11.68 -10.84
C GLY A 147 15.12 -10.35 -10.12
N TYR A 148 14.46 -10.36 -8.97
CA TYR A 148 14.27 -9.16 -8.15
C TYR A 148 15.38 -9.00 -7.12
N SER A 149 15.75 -7.76 -6.87
CA SER A 149 16.63 -7.37 -5.76
C SER A 149 15.83 -6.69 -4.64
N VAL A 150 16.28 -6.84 -3.39
CA VAL A 150 15.62 -6.24 -2.21
C VAL A 150 16.59 -5.29 -1.52
N VAL A 151 16.19 -4.02 -1.44
CA VAL A 151 16.89 -2.95 -0.73
C VAL A 151 16.15 -2.64 0.56
N MET A 152 16.81 -2.83 1.71
CA MET A 152 16.24 -2.49 3.00
C MET A 152 16.32 -0.98 3.26
N VAL A 153 15.22 -0.39 3.74
CA VAL A 153 15.08 1.04 4.02
C VAL A 153 14.62 1.22 5.47
N GLU A 154 15.33 2.00 6.25
CA GLU A 154 14.90 2.33 7.61
C GLU A 154 13.70 3.29 7.57
N THR A 155 12.63 2.97 8.33
CA THR A 155 11.43 3.77 8.47
C THR A 155 11.17 4.06 9.95
N ALA A 156 11.45 5.28 10.39
CA ALA A 156 11.41 5.62 11.81
C ALA A 156 10.24 6.51 12.23
N LYS A 157 9.60 7.20 11.27
CA LYS A 157 8.63 8.28 11.57
C LYS A 157 7.24 8.05 10.97
N CYS A 158 7.03 6.94 10.31
CA CYS A 158 5.74 6.57 9.71
C CYS A 158 5.47 5.09 9.88
N LEU A 159 4.22 4.69 9.66
CA LEU A 159 3.77 3.32 9.87
C LEU A 159 4.44 2.36 8.89
N HIS A 160 4.45 2.71 7.59
CA HIS A 160 4.98 1.92 6.50
C HIS A 160 5.84 2.76 5.55
N LEU A 161 6.70 2.12 4.78
CA LEU A 161 7.52 2.76 3.75
C LEU A 161 6.64 3.57 2.76
N LYS A 162 5.52 3.00 2.28
CA LYS A 162 4.62 3.68 1.35
C LYS A 162 3.81 4.83 1.95
N SER A 163 3.87 5.04 3.27
CA SER A 163 3.40 6.29 3.87
C SER A 163 4.33 7.46 3.58
N GLY A 164 5.61 7.20 3.33
CA GLY A 164 6.64 8.21 3.11
C GLY A 164 7.18 8.32 1.69
N VAL A 165 6.90 7.33 0.82
CA VAL A 165 7.34 7.32 -0.58
C VAL A 165 6.43 6.46 -1.46
N SER A 166 6.10 6.96 -2.65
CA SER A 166 5.33 6.22 -3.67
C SER A 166 5.83 6.53 -5.09
N GLU A 167 5.74 5.58 -6.02
CA GLU A 167 5.98 5.83 -7.43
C GLU A 167 4.77 6.54 -8.05
N VAL A 168 5.00 7.68 -8.74
CA VAL A 168 3.93 8.48 -9.36
C VAL A 168 4.04 8.58 -10.88
N ALA A 169 5.23 8.33 -11.44
CA ALA A 169 5.47 8.17 -12.86
C ALA A 169 6.69 7.24 -13.04
N PRO A 170 7.03 6.77 -14.26
CA PRO A 170 8.26 6.03 -14.49
C PRO A 170 9.47 6.80 -13.93
N ASP A 171 10.28 6.15 -13.11
CA ASP A 171 11.47 6.71 -12.47
C ASP A 171 11.24 8.00 -11.65
N THR A 172 9.99 8.25 -11.24
CA THR A 172 9.60 9.46 -10.47
C THR A 172 8.86 9.06 -9.20
N LEU A 173 9.37 9.53 -8.06
CA LEU A 173 8.81 9.23 -6.73
C LEU A 173 8.27 10.50 -6.07
N LEU A 174 7.11 10.37 -5.44
CA LEU A 174 6.61 11.33 -4.45
C LEU A 174 7.16 10.91 -3.08
N ILE A 175 7.84 11.83 -2.39
CA ILE A 175 8.55 11.52 -1.15
C ILE A 175 8.31 12.56 -0.06
N ASN A 176 8.21 12.09 1.18
CA ASN A 176 8.34 12.96 2.35
C ASN A 176 9.80 12.92 2.84
N PRO A 177 10.59 13.98 2.62
CA PRO A 177 12.02 14.00 2.97
C PRO A 177 12.28 14.05 4.48
N ASP A 178 11.28 14.38 5.31
CA ASP A 178 11.39 14.34 6.77
C ASP A 178 11.28 12.92 7.34
N TRP A 179 10.71 12.01 6.57
CA TRP A 179 10.48 10.61 6.96
C TRP A 179 11.42 9.63 6.27
N MET A 180 11.85 9.93 5.04
CA MET A 180 12.66 9.07 4.21
C MET A 180 13.97 9.74 3.81
N SER A 181 15.08 9.02 3.86
CA SER A 181 16.36 9.51 3.31
C SER A 181 16.30 9.52 1.80
N LYS A 182 16.49 10.70 1.19
CA LYS A 182 16.53 10.84 -0.27
C LYS A 182 17.67 10.06 -0.90
N SER A 183 18.79 9.87 -0.22
CA SER A 183 19.94 9.15 -0.74
C SER A 183 19.68 7.68 -1.09
N VAL A 184 18.64 7.08 -0.51
CA VAL A 184 18.20 5.73 -0.88
C VAL A 184 17.62 5.69 -2.29
N PHE A 185 17.12 6.83 -2.78
CA PHE A 185 16.38 6.98 -4.02
C PHE A 185 17.09 7.92 -5.02
N ASP A 186 18.41 8.08 -4.94
CA ASP A 186 19.21 9.00 -5.77
C ASP A 186 19.11 8.73 -7.29
N ASN A 187 18.69 7.52 -7.67
CA ASN A 187 18.52 7.13 -9.07
C ASN A 187 17.17 7.57 -9.67
N TYR A 188 16.30 8.21 -8.89
CA TYR A 188 14.96 8.60 -9.30
C TYR A 188 14.78 10.12 -9.26
N GLU A 189 13.86 10.63 -10.08
CA GLU A 189 13.36 11.98 -9.90
C GLU A 189 12.48 12.04 -8.64
N LEU A 190 12.74 13.01 -7.74
CA LEU A 190 12.02 13.14 -6.49
C LEU A 190 11.12 14.37 -6.51
N ILE A 191 9.84 14.16 -6.23
CA ILE A 191 8.85 15.21 -5.96
C ILE A 191 8.62 15.20 -4.45
N GLU A 192 8.98 16.29 -3.79
CA GLU A 192 8.77 16.41 -2.35
C GLU A 192 7.32 16.85 -2.06
N VAL A 193 6.69 16.22 -1.08
CA VAL A 193 5.40 16.65 -0.55
C VAL A 193 5.43 18.11 -0.08
N ASP A 194 4.30 18.73 0.04
CA ASP A 194 4.24 20.06 0.66
C ASP A 194 4.52 19.96 2.16
N LYS A 195 5.27 20.90 2.70
CA LYS A 195 5.71 20.89 4.11
C LYS A 195 4.54 20.92 5.11
N GLU A 196 3.39 21.42 4.68
CA GLU A 196 2.17 21.46 5.49
C GLU A 196 1.30 20.21 5.32
N GLU A 197 1.70 19.28 4.42
CA GLU A 197 0.95 18.06 4.08
C GLU A 197 1.83 16.82 4.31
N GLN A 198 2.28 16.60 5.53
CA GLN A 198 3.28 15.57 5.85
C GLN A 198 2.84 14.13 5.49
N HIS A 199 1.53 13.84 5.45
CA HIS A 199 0.99 12.52 5.11
C HIS A 199 0.69 12.35 3.61
N ALA A 200 1.14 13.28 2.77
CA ALA A 200 0.78 13.38 1.36
C ALA A 200 1.58 12.45 0.42
N ALA A 201 2.52 11.64 0.91
CA ALA A 201 3.39 10.84 0.06
C ALA A 201 2.77 9.51 -0.42
N ASN A 202 1.59 9.14 0.09
CA ASN A 202 0.91 7.92 -0.33
C ASN A 202 0.07 8.17 -1.59
N ALA A 203 0.47 7.60 -2.72
CA ALA A 203 -0.15 7.71 -4.03
C ALA A 203 -0.17 6.35 -4.73
N LEU A 204 -1.25 6.00 -5.41
CA LEU A 204 -1.38 4.74 -6.14
C LEU A 204 -1.32 4.98 -7.64
N ARG A 205 -0.24 4.52 -8.27
CA ARG A 205 -0.10 4.54 -9.72
C ARG A 205 -0.84 3.36 -10.36
N VAL A 206 -1.72 3.66 -11.32
CA VAL A 206 -2.45 2.68 -12.14
C VAL A 206 -2.21 3.03 -13.62
N GLY A 207 -1.32 2.30 -14.25
CA GLY A 207 -0.86 2.61 -15.61
C GLY A 207 -0.17 3.98 -15.68
N GLN A 208 -0.79 4.94 -16.40
CA GLN A 208 -0.30 6.32 -16.50
C GLN A 208 -1.06 7.30 -15.59
N ASN A 209 -1.97 6.81 -14.77
CA ASN A 209 -2.76 7.62 -13.85
C ASN A 209 -2.31 7.38 -12.42
N VAL A 210 -2.52 8.39 -11.58
CA VAL A 210 -2.24 8.34 -10.13
C VAL A 210 -3.55 8.61 -9.39
N ILE A 211 -4.02 7.65 -8.61
CA ILE A 211 -5.09 7.86 -7.63
C ILE A 211 -4.46 8.54 -6.42
N TYR A 212 -5.04 9.66 -6.00
CA TYR A 212 -4.43 10.51 -4.98
C TYR A 212 -5.47 11.03 -3.97
N PRO A 213 -5.13 11.12 -2.67
CA PRO A 213 -6.05 11.65 -1.68
C PRO A 213 -6.38 13.13 -1.93
N SER A 214 -7.67 13.47 -1.99
CA SER A 214 -8.12 14.86 -2.19
C SER A 214 -7.82 15.79 -1.00
N SER A 215 -7.47 15.22 0.14
CA SER A 215 -7.09 15.94 1.37
C SER A 215 -5.75 16.67 1.29
N PHE A 216 -4.94 16.45 0.23
CA PHE A 216 -3.62 17.05 0.05
C PHE A 216 -3.52 17.90 -1.23
N PRO A 217 -4.23 19.03 -1.32
CA PRO A 217 -4.33 19.80 -2.55
C PRO A 217 -3.01 20.46 -2.97
N ARG A 218 -2.16 20.89 -2.04
CA ARG A 218 -0.88 21.53 -2.36
C ARG A 218 0.11 20.57 -3.00
N THR A 219 0.19 19.35 -2.49
CA THR A 219 1.03 18.30 -3.06
C THR A 219 0.45 17.82 -4.39
N MET A 220 -0.88 17.74 -4.51
CA MET A 220 -1.56 17.41 -5.77
C MET A 220 -1.21 18.45 -6.86
N ASP A 221 -1.18 19.74 -6.54
CA ASP A 221 -0.78 20.79 -7.48
C ASP A 221 0.66 20.59 -7.99
N LYS A 222 1.59 20.13 -7.12
CA LYS A 222 2.96 19.80 -7.55
C LYS A 222 3.01 18.65 -8.54
N LEU A 223 2.15 17.62 -8.38
CA LEU A 223 2.03 16.50 -9.32
C LEU A 223 1.46 16.99 -10.67
N LEU A 224 0.40 17.78 -10.65
CA LEU A 224 -0.22 18.35 -11.85
C LEU A 224 0.75 19.26 -12.63
N GLN A 225 1.56 20.07 -11.94
CA GLN A 225 2.62 20.90 -12.56
C GLN A 225 3.70 20.08 -13.27
N ARG A 226 3.87 18.81 -12.89
CA ARG A 226 4.76 17.84 -13.56
C ARG A 226 4.05 17.02 -14.63
N SER A 227 2.83 17.42 -15.04
CA SER A 227 2.01 16.72 -16.03
C SER A 227 1.67 15.29 -15.66
N ILE A 228 1.63 14.97 -14.36
CA ILE A 228 1.17 13.67 -13.86
C ILE A 228 -0.36 13.69 -13.88
N ASN A 229 -0.96 12.65 -14.46
CA ASN A 229 -2.42 12.49 -14.52
C ASN A 229 -2.95 12.06 -13.15
N VAL A 230 -3.52 12.98 -12.40
CA VAL A 230 -4.02 12.72 -11.04
C VAL A 230 -5.53 12.58 -11.05
N THR A 231 -6.03 11.51 -10.43
CA THR A 231 -7.45 11.30 -10.14
C THR A 231 -7.65 11.41 -8.63
N PRO A 232 -8.25 12.51 -8.13
CA PRO A 232 -8.45 12.69 -6.69
C PRO A 232 -9.56 11.78 -6.16
N VAL A 233 -9.38 11.25 -4.94
CA VAL A 233 -10.39 10.50 -4.20
C VAL A 233 -10.43 10.98 -2.74
N ASP A 234 -11.63 11.01 -2.15
CA ASP A 234 -11.76 11.23 -0.72
C ASP A 234 -11.59 9.90 0.02
N VAL A 235 -10.59 9.84 0.89
CA VAL A 235 -10.29 8.70 1.77
C VAL A 235 -10.11 9.16 3.22
N SER A 236 -10.74 10.29 3.59
CA SER A 236 -10.53 10.95 4.87
C SER A 236 -10.89 10.06 6.07
N GLU A 237 -11.89 9.19 5.96
CA GLU A 237 -12.20 8.25 7.03
C GLU A 237 -11.18 7.11 7.14
N LEU A 238 -10.65 6.64 5.99
CA LEU A 238 -9.59 5.63 5.97
C LEU A 238 -8.27 6.19 6.52
N GLN A 239 -8.00 7.48 6.30
CA GLN A 239 -6.82 8.17 6.84
C GLN A 239 -6.85 8.25 8.37
N LYS A 240 -8.02 8.30 9.02
CA LYS A 240 -8.14 8.22 10.49
C LYS A 240 -7.68 6.88 11.06
N ALA A 241 -7.64 5.84 10.22
CA ALA A 241 -7.13 4.51 10.53
C ALA A 241 -5.70 4.29 10.00
N GLU A 242 -4.93 5.37 9.80
CA GLU A 242 -3.56 5.35 9.25
C GLU A 242 -3.47 4.77 7.82
N GLY A 243 -4.61 4.61 7.12
CA GLY A 243 -4.66 4.11 5.76
C GLY A 243 -4.49 5.18 4.70
N GLY A 244 -4.09 4.75 3.51
CA GLY A 244 -3.96 5.58 2.31
C GLY A 244 -4.53 4.88 1.07
N VAL A 245 -4.36 5.49 -0.09
CA VAL A 245 -4.90 4.96 -1.36
C VAL A 245 -4.20 3.67 -1.81
N THR A 246 -2.92 3.46 -1.48
CA THR A 246 -2.24 2.20 -1.82
C THR A 246 -2.77 1.06 -0.97
N CYS A 247 -3.16 1.33 0.29
CA CYS A 247 -3.51 0.33 1.27
C CYS A 247 -4.75 -0.50 0.89
N CYS A 248 -5.65 0.07 0.08
CA CYS A 248 -6.99 -0.48 -0.16
C CYS A 248 -7.07 -1.47 -1.33
N SER A 249 -5.97 -1.77 -2.03
CA SER A 249 -5.96 -2.72 -3.13
C SER A 249 -4.62 -3.40 -3.35
N LEU A 250 -4.69 -4.60 -3.95
CA LEU A 250 -3.57 -5.26 -4.62
C LEU A 250 -3.83 -5.18 -6.12
N VAL A 251 -3.01 -4.40 -6.85
CA VAL A 251 -3.15 -4.23 -8.30
C VAL A 251 -2.15 -5.13 -9.01
N LEU A 252 -2.64 -5.93 -9.96
CA LEU A 252 -1.82 -6.87 -10.72
C LEU A 252 -2.24 -6.94 -12.19
N THR A 253 -1.32 -7.34 -13.05
CA THR A 253 -1.62 -7.71 -14.43
C THR A 253 -2.13 -9.14 -14.46
N SER A 254 -3.32 -9.36 -15.01
CA SER A 254 -3.89 -10.69 -15.29
C SER A 254 -3.92 -10.94 -16.80
N GLU A 255 -3.70 -12.19 -17.18
CA GLU A 255 -3.85 -12.65 -18.57
C GLU A 255 -5.32 -12.58 -19.04
#